data_26399bcf05638008642ea25cf34f68fb
#
_entry.id   26399bcf05638008642ea25cf34f68fb
#
_cell.length_a   1.000
_cell.length_b   1.000
_cell.length_c   1.000
_cell.angle_alpha   90.00
_cell.angle_beta   90.00
_cell.angle_gamma   90.00
#
_symmetry.space_group_name_H-M   'P 1'
#
loop_
_entity.id
_entity.type
_entity.pdbx_description
1 polymer ?
#
loop_
_entity_poly.entity_id
_entity_poly.type
_entity_poly.pdbx_seq_one_letter_code
_entity_poly.pdbx_strand_id
1 'polypeptide(L)'
;MAKQKKKKKKKQHRVFWFFIKLQIFLMVLILGGLCFYYFGGYADKVAKLHSEAVELVQKSDKNTFLPARTSTLYDTNGDEISETATTKKADYVKYEDIPQNFVNCMVSIEDKKFYKHNGVDLKAIVRAAKSIIKNKRITQGGSTITMQLARNIYLDTNKNWQRKVKEMFIAMALEKKYSKNDIMEFYLNNVYFMNGYYGIQAACHGYFNCELSDLDLSQTAFLCAIPNSPTYYDPINNKDHTLTRRNLILKNLKEDGKITQQEYEAAINEEITLNMPEKDDTVKYNYVDTYAYYCATRALMENEGFKFKYYFDSDDEEKEYDASYDEMYSYCQKKLYSDGYKIYTSIDLTMQQQLQDSIDLTLLDFTDTTDDGTFKLQSAATCIDNDTGEVVAIVGGRSQDAVSHTLNRAFQSHRQPGRI
;
A
#
# COMPACT_ATOMS: atom_id res chain seq x y z
N MET A 1 -63.72 40.18 -6.59
CA MET A 1 -62.53 40.18 -5.69
C MET A 1 -62.61 39.13 -4.56
N ALA A 2 -63.74 38.85 -3.92
CA ALA A 2 -63.85 37.88 -2.81
C ALA A 2 -63.53 36.40 -3.19
N LYS A 3 -63.94 35.92 -4.39
CA LYS A 3 -63.68 34.57 -4.90
C LYS A 3 -62.18 34.30 -5.16
N GLN A 4 -61.41 35.29 -5.59
CA GLN A 4 -59.97 35.17 -5.83
C GLN A 4 -59.19 35.13 -4.51
N LYS A 5 -59.59 35.91 -3.48
CA LYS A 5 -58.91 35.81 -2.14
C LYS A 5 -59.11 34.46 -1.46
N LYS A 6 -60.34 33.84 -1.61
CA LYS A 6 -60.59 32.49 -1.08
C LYS A 6 -59.75 31.39 -1.79
N LYS A 7 -59.52 31.47 -3.11
CA LYS A 7 -58.68 30.53 -3.86
C LYS A 7 -57.23 30.66 -3.45
N LYS A 8 -56.68 31.88 -3.24
CA LYS A 8 -55.29 32.12 -2.79
C LYS A 8 -55.07 31.56 -1.37
N LYS A 9 -56.00 31.80 -0.41
CA LYS A 9 -55.90 31.21 0.94
C LYS A 9 -55.94 29.69 0.93
N LYS A 10 -56.79 29.07 0.12
CA LYS A 10 -56.88 27.60 -0.01
C LYS A 10 -55.58 26.99 -0.62
N LYS A 11 -54.91 27.70 -1.55
CA LYS A 11 -53.63 27.27 -2.15
C LYS A 11 -52.48 27.41 -1.15
N GLN A 12 -52.43 28.47 -0.35
CA GLN A 12 -51.44 28.66 0.72
C GLN A 12 -51.56 27.59 1.82
N HIS A 13 -52.80 27.26 2.21
CA HIS A 13 -53.06 26.20 3.20
C HIS A 13 -52.64 24.81 2.72
N ARG A 14 -52.83 24.48 1.42
CA ARG A 14 -52.37 23.23 0.83
C ARG A 14 -50.85 23.15 0.79
N VAL A 15 -50.16 24.23 0.45
CA VAL A 15 -48.67 24.29 0.43
C VAL A 15 -48.10 24.14 1.84
N PHE A 16 -48.75 24.83 2.83
CA PHE A 16 -48.35 24.69 4.24
C PHE A 16 -48.48 23.26 4.74
N TRP A 17 -49.61 22.58 4.49
CA TRP A 17 -49.78 21.17 4.87
C TRP A 17 -48.88 20.21 4.12
N PHE A 18 -48.51 20.54 2.89
CA PHE A 18 -47.50 19.76 2.15
C PHE A 18 -46.14 19.80 2.84
N PHE A 19 -45.68 20.97 3.27
CA PHE A 19 -44.40 21.09 3.99
C PHE A 19 -44.43 20.40 5.36
N ILE A 20 -45.55 20.49 6.09
CA ILE A 20 -45.69 19.75 7.36
C ILE A 20 -45.65 18.25 7.13
N LYS A 21 -46.35 17.72 6.14
CA LYS A 21 -46.30 16.28 5.81
C LYS A 21 -44.92 15.86 5.38
N LEU A 22 -44.18 16.66 4.62
CA LEU A 22 -42.83 16.42 4.22
C LEU A 22 -41.85 16.40 5.43
N GLN A 23 -42.02 17.33 6.37
CA GLN A 23 -41.24 17.35 7.62
C GLN A 23 -41.50 16.11 8.49
N ILE A 24 -42.78 15.73 8.65
CA ILE A 24 -43.16 14.52 9.40
C ILE A 24 -42.55 13.27 8.71
N PHE A 25 -42.68 13.19 7.37
CA PHE A 25 -42.06 12.08 6.61
C PHE A 25 -40.55 12.01 6.79
N LEU A 26 -39.85 13.14 6.71
CA LEU A 26 -38.39 13.20 6.95
C LEU A 26 -38.05 12.82 8.40
N MET A 27 -38.86 13.27 9.37
CA MET A 27 -38.68 12.91 10.77
C MET A 27 -38.85 11.40 11.00
N VAL A 28 -39.86 10.78 10.38
CA VAL A 28 -40.09 9.32 10.45
C VAL A 28 -38.92 8.56 9.81
N LEU A 29 -38.39 9.02 8.67
CA LEU A 29 -37.19 8.43 8.05
C LEU A 29 -35.95 8.54 8.94
N ILE A 30 -35.74 9.67 9.60
CA ILE A 30 -34.62 9.88 10.54
C ILE A 30 -34.78 8.95 11.75
N LEU A 31 -35.97 8.89 12.35
CA LEU A 31 -36.25 8.00 13.50
C LEU A 31 -36.09 6.54 13.11
N GLY A 32 -36.60 6.12 11.96
CA GLY A 32 -36.41 4.76 11.42
C GLY A 32 -34.95 4.43 11.21
N GLY A 33 -34.18 5.38 10.65
CA GLY A 33 -32.73 5.24 10.49
C GLY A 33 -31.99 5.12 11.84
N LEU A 34 -32.36 5.92 12.83
CA LEU A 34 -31.79 5.82 14.18
C LEU A 34 -32.16 4.49 14.87
N CYS A 35 -33.41 4.05 14.76
CA CYS A 35 -33.81 2.74 15.26
C CYS A 35 -33.01 1.62 14.59
N PHE A 36 -32.88 1.64 13.28
CA PHE A 36 -32.07 0.65 12.55
C PHE A 36 -30.60 0.69 12.98
N TYR A 37 -30.03 1.89 13.19
CA TYR A 37 -28.66 2.05 13.66
C TYR A 37 -28.44 1.42 15.04
N TYR A 38 -29.32 1.70 16.01
CA TYR A 38 -29.18 1.18 17.37
C TYR A 38 -29.59 -0.29 17.49
N PHE A 39 -30.75 -0.68 17.00
CA PHE A 39 -31.28 -2.05 17.12
C PHE A 39 -30.66 -3.03 16.12
N GLY A 40 -30.09 -2.53 15.01
CA GLY A 40 -29.34 -3.34 14.05
C GLY A 40 -27.89 -3.66 14.46
N GLY A 41 -27.45 -3.25 15.67
CA GLY A 41 -26.11 -3.50 16.19
C GLY A 41 -24.99 -2.69 15.51
N TYR A 42 -25.36 -1.67 14.71
CA TYR A 42 -24.36 -0.82 14.05
C TYR A 42 -23.67 0.14 15.02
N ALA A 43 -24.37 0.58 16.07
CA ALA A 43 -23.83 1.46 17.10
C ALA A 43 -22.62 0.82 17.80
N ASP A 44 -22.77 -0.44 18.22
CA ASP A 44 -21.68 -1.19 18.89
C ASP A 44 -20.50 -1.43 17.95
N LYS A 45 -20.79 -1.79 16.69
CA LYS A 45 -19.74 -1.97 15.67
C LYS A 45 -18.95 -0.69 15.44
N VAL A 46 -19.63 0.46 15.32
CA VAL A 46 -18.97 1.76 15.12
C VAL A 46 -18.19 2.18 16.37
N ALA A 47 -18.73 1.96 17.58
CA ALA A 47 -18.02 2.23 18.82
C ALA A 47 -16.75 1.37 18.95
N LYS A 48 -16.82 0.09 18.59
CA LYS A 48 -15.66 -0.81 18.54
C LYS A 48 -14.60 -0.30 17.56
N LEU A 49 -14.98 0.05 16.33
CA LEU A 49 -14.06 0.59 15.33
C LEU A 49 -13.40 1.90 15.80
N HIS A 50 -14.14 2.75 16.53
CA HIS A 50 -13.59 3.97 17.12
C HIS A 50 -12.55 3.66 18.20
N SER A 51 -12.84 2.74 19.14
CA SER A 51 -11.90 2.39 20.20
C SER A 51 -10.62 1.75 19.65
N GLU A 52 -10.73 0.84 18.70
CA GLU A 52 -9.59 0.24 17.99
C GLU A 52 -8.74 1.29 17.28
N ALA A 53 -9.37 2.24 16.58
CA ALA A 53 -8.67 3.31 15.89
C ALA A 53 -7.87 4.21 16.85
N VAL A 54 -8.47 4.58 17.98
CA VAL A 54 -7.81 5.39 19.02
C VAL A 54 -6.63 4.61 19.63
N GLU A 55 -6.82 3.34 19.96
CA GLU A 55 -5.78 2.48 20.52
C GLU A 55 -4.58 2.33 19.58
N LEU A 56 -4.82 2.07 18.28
CA LEU A 56 -3.77 1.98 17.27
C LEU A 56 -2.92 3.25 17.23
N VAL A 57 -3.57 4.42 17.21
CA VAL A 57 -2.85 5.69 17.15
C VAL A 57 -2.17 6.03 18.48
N GLN A 58 -2.74 5.65 19.63
CA GLN A 58 -2.09 5.83 20.93
C GLN A 58 -0.78 5.05 21.04
N LYS A 59 -0.74 3.83 20.53
CA LYS A 59 0.45 2.97 20.50
C LYS A 59 1.51 3.41 19.49
N SER A 60 1.14 4.20 18.46
CA SER A 60 2.08 4.68 17.44
C SER A 60 3.02 5.75 17.99
N ASP A 61 4.23 5.79 17.49
CA ASP A 61 5.21 6.87 17.67
C ASP A 61 5.73 7.35 16.30
N LYS A 62 6.73 8.22 16.27
CA LYS A 62 7.32 8.67 14.98
C LYS A 62 7.97 7.52 14.19
N ASN A 63 8.44 6.47 14.88
CA ASN A 63 9.05 5.32 14.21
C ASN A 63 8.03 4.50 13.43
N THR A 64 6.74 4.55 13.81
CA THR A 64 5.63 3.91 13.08
C THR A 64 5.52 4.39 11.63
N PHE A 65 5.98 5.60 11.36
CA PHE A 65 5.89 6.25 10.05
C PHE A 65 7.23 6.28 9.29
N LEU A 66 8.27 5.69 9.88
CA LEU A 66 9.52 5.53 9.13
C LEU A 66 9.29 4.59 7.96
N PRO A 67 9.96 4.82 6.82
CA PRO A 67 9.83 3.94 5.67
C PRO A 67 10.23 2.52 6.03
N ALA A 68 9.74 1.60 5.22
CA ALA A 68 10.09 0.20 5.30
C ALA A 68 11.59 0.01 5.51
N ARG A 69 11.95 -0.66 6.58
CA ARG A 69 13.34 -1.04 6.85
C ARG A 69 13.60 -2.37 6.16
N THR A 70 14.73 -2.46 5.47
CA THR A 70 15.20 -3.71 4.89
C THR A 70 15.40 -4.75 5.97
N SER A 71 14.83 -5.93 5.80
CA SER A 71 15.17 -7.07 6.66
C SER A 71 16.42 -7.75 6.09
N THR A 72 17.31 -8.16 6.96
CA THR A 72 18.59 -8.75 6.61
C THR A 72 18.65 -10.21 7.03
N LEU A 73 19.10 -11.06 6.13
CA LEU A 73 19.28 -12.49 6.34
C LEU A 73 20.73 -12.79 6.71
N TYR A 74 20.93 -13.56 7.75
CA TYR A 74 22.24 -13.97 8.25
C TYR A 74 22.39 -15.48 8.24
N ASP A 75 23.61 -15.96 7.97
CA ASP A 75 23.99 -17.38 8.04
C ASP A 75 24.17 -17.86 9.50
N THR A 76 24.58 -19.12 9.64
CA THR A 76 24.83 -19.73 10.96
C THR A 76 25.98 -19.08 11.73
N ASN A 77 26.91 -18.37 11.04
CA ASN A 77 28.04 -17.66 11.64
C ASN A 77 27.68 -16.20 12.00
N GLY A 78 26.54 -15.70 11.53
CA GLY A 78 26.14 -14.32 11.66
C GLY A 78 26.65 -13.42 10.53
N ASP A 79 27.15 -14.02 9.45
CA ASP A 79 27.52 -13.30 8.24
C ASP A 79 26.28 -13.00 7.39
N GLU A 80 26.26 -11.83 6.76
CA GLU A 80 25.14 -11.40 5.94
C GLU A 80 25.05 -12.21 4.66
N ILE A 81 23.86 -12.83 4.42
CA ILE A 81 23.55 -13.55 3.17
C ILE A 81 22.96 -12.58 2.15
N SER A 82 21.91 -11.87 2.55
CA SER A 82 21.18 -10.95 1.68
C SER A 82 20.30 -9.99 2.48
N GLU A 83 19.85 -8.94 1.80
CA GLU A 83 18.80 -8.05 2.29
C GLU A 83 17.52 -8.28 1.50
N THR A 84 16.36 -8.11 2.16
CA THR A 84 15.10 -8.06 1.42
C THR A 84 15.18 -6.92 0.42
N ALA A 85 14.92 -7.18 -0.87
CA ALA A 85 14.80 -6.12 -1.85
C ALA A 85 13.54 -5.30 -1.57
N THR A 86 13.61 -4.45 -0.55
CA THR A 86 12.85 -3.22 -0.61
C THR A 86 13.61 -2.34 -1.58
N THR A 87 12.93 -1.95 -2.65
CA THR A 87 13.46 -0.97 -3.57
C THR A 87 14.05 0.18 -2.78
N LYS A 88 15.37 0.20 -2.68
CA LYS A 88 16.27 1.22 -2.11
C LYS A 88 15.87 1.75 -0.73
N LYS A 89 16.84 1.92 0.16
CA LYS A 89 16.74 2.72 1.37
C LYS A 89 15.80 3.89 1.08
N ALA A 90 14.57 3.82 1.60
CA ALA A 90 13.67 4.94 1.49
C ALA A 90 14.28 6.02 2.36
N ASP A 91 15.00 6.94 1.76
CA ASP A 91 15.59 8.05 2.44
C ASP A 91 14.45 8.88 3.03
N TYR A 92 14.32 8.79 4.34
CA TYR A 92 13.31 9.53 5.05
C TYR A 92 13.64 11.01 5.03
N VAL A 93 12.72 11.81 4.50
CA VAL A 93 12.89 13.25 4.41
C VAL A 93 12.08 13.92 5.51
N LYS A 94 12.75 14.71 6.37
CA LYS A 94 12.07 15.51 7.39
C LYS A 94 11.28 16.63 6.74
N TYR A 95 10.21 17.09 7.41
CA TYR A 95 9.36 18.16 6.88
C TYR A 95 10.15 19.43 6.50
N GLU A 96 11.16 19.78 7.28
CA GLU A 96 12.02 20.95 7.07
C GLU A 96 12.85 20.89 5.78
N ASP A 97 13.13 19.66 5.29
CA ASP A 97 13.90 19.40 4.08
C ASP A 97 12.99 19.20 2.84
N ILE A 98 11.67 19.14 3.02
CA ILE A 98 10.72 19.01 1.91
C ILE A 98 10.50 20.36 1.23
N PRO A 99 10.79 20.49 -0.08
CA PRO A 99 10.53 21.74 -0.80
C PRO A 99 9.06 22.17 -0.70
N GLN A 100 8.82 23.44 -0.43
CA GLN A 100 7.47 23.98 -0.26
C GLN A 100 6.58 23.77 -1.50
N ASN A 101 7.18 23.72 -2.70
CA ASN A 101 6.46 23.42 -3.93
C ASN A 101 5.84 22.02 -3.90
N PHE A 102 6.53 21.04 -3.30
CA PHE A 102 6.00 19.69 -3.16
C PHE A 102 4.74 19.66 -2.27
N VAL A 103 4.83 20.32 -1.11
CA VAL A 103 3.69 20.47 -0.18
C VAL A 103 2.53 21.19 -0.87
N ASN A 104 2.81 22.28 -1.58
CA ASN A 104 1.79 23.04 -2.30
C ASN A 104 1.11 22.18 -3.41
N CYS A 105 1.87 21.40 -4.18
CA CYS A 105 1.34 20.51 -5.20
C CYS A 105 0.41 19.46 -4.58
N MET A 106 0.87 18.76 -3.53
CA MET A 106 0.06 17.74 -2.87
C MET A 106 -1.23 18.31 -2.27
N VAL A 107 -1.14 19.41 -1.54
CA VAL A 107 -2.31 20.08 -0.96
C VAL A 107 -3.29 20.51 -2.06
N SER A 108 -2.78 21.06 -3.17
CA SER A 108 -3.64 21.58 -4.25
C SER A 108 -4.45 20.51 -4.95
N ILE A 109 -3.92 19.28 -5.05
CA ILE A 109 -4.54 18.20 -5.83
C ILE A 109 -5.28 17.18 -4.97
N GLU A 110 -4.73 16.84 -3.80
CA GLU A 110 -5.30 15.80 -2.93
C GLU A 110 -6.24 16.38 -1.87
N ASP A 111 -5.88 17.53 -1.27
CA ASP A 111 -6.62 18.06 -0.13
C ASP A 111 -6.47 19.58 0.04
N LYS A 112 -7.18 20.37 -0.75
CA LYS A 112 -7.15 21.85 -0.71
C LYS A 112 -7.42 22.47 0.67
N LYS A 113 -8.02 21.70 1.57
CA LYS A 113 -8.35 22.15 2.93
C LYS A 113 -7.55 21.47 4.03
N PHE A 114 -6.45 20.83 3.68
CA PHE A 114 -5.62 20.09 4.61
C PHE A 114 -5.36 20.84 5.93
N TYR A 115 -4.98 22.09 5.87
CA TYR A 115 -4.73 22.93 7.04
C TYR A 115 -5.97 23.45 7.77
N LYS A 116 -7.20 23.11 7.30
CA LYS A 116 -8.46 23.66 7.81
C LYS A 116 -9.39 22.65 8.48
N HIS A 117 -9.14 21.35 8.30
CA HIS A 117 -9.94 20.28 8.90
C HIS A 117 -9.11 19.45 9.89
N ASN A 118 -9.79 18.65 10.71
CA ASN A 118 -9.19 17.75 11.71
C ASN A 118 -9.31 16.28 11.25
N GLY A 119 -8.62 15.93 10.18
CA GLY A 119 -8.52 14.57 9.63
C GLY A 119 -9.56 14.23 8.58
N VAL A 120 -10.76 14.83 8.63
CA VAL A 120 -11.88 14.52 7.72
C VAL A 120 -12.54 15.80 7.22
N ASP A 121 -12.69 15.97 5.90
CA ASP A 121 -13.54 17.03 5.29
C ASP A 121 -14.93 16.48 4.97
N LEU A 122 -15.88 16.62 5.91
CA LEU A 122 -17.27 16.20 5.73
C LEU A 122 -17.95 16.86 4.52
N LYS A 123 -17.56 18.11 4.19
CA LYS A 123 -18.12 18.81 3.02
C LYS A 123 -17.63 18.17 1.71
N ALA A 124 -16.37 17.72 1.68
CA ALA A 124 -15.84 16.98 0.53
C ALA A 124 -16.52 15.62 0.37
N ILE A 125 -16.73 14.89 1.47
CA ILE A 125 -17.46 13.60 1.44
C ILE A 125 -18.88 13.77 0.89
N VAL A 126 -19.64 14.77 1.39
CA VAL A 126 -21.00 15.04 0.90
C VAL A 126 -20.99 15.46 -0.57
N ARG A 127 -20.01 16.24 -1.01
CA ARG A 127 -19.84 16.63 -2.41
C ARG A 127 -19.54 15.42 -3.29
N ALA A 128 -18.64 14.55 -2.88
CA ALA A 128 -18.32 13.30 -3.58
C ALA A 128 -19.54 12.39 -3.69
N ALA A 129 -20.30 12.19 -2.60
CA ALA A 129 -21.54 11.40 -2.61
C ALA A 129 -22.59 11.98 -3.58
N LYS A 130 -22.80 13.30 -3.57
CA LYS A 130 -23.70 13.96 -4.54
C LYS A 130 -23.24 13.75 -5.98
N SER A 131 -21.94 13.80 -6.24
CA SER A 131 -21.36 13.59 -7.56
C SER A 131 -21.59 12.16 -8.05
N ILE A 132 -21.45 11.16 -7.19
CA ILE A 132 -21.73 9.75 -7.51
C ILE A 132 -23.20 9.56 -7.89
N ILE A 133 -24.11 10.12 -7.10
CA ILE A 133 -25.57 10.03 -7.37
C ILE A 133 -25.91 10.69 -8.71
N LYS A 134 -25.35 11.88 -9.00
CA LYS A 134 -25.63 12.63 -10.23
C LYS A 134 -25.03 11.99 -11.47
N ASN A 135 -23.77 11.54 -11.40
CA ASN A 135 -22.98 11.12 -12.56
C ASN A 135 -22.91 9.60 -12.71
N LYS A 136 -23.45 8.82 -11.76
CA LYS A 136 -23.36 7.34 -11.66
C LYS A 136 -21.93 6.81 -11.72
N ARG A 137 -20.94 7.65 -11.47
CA ARG A 137 -19.49 7.32 -11.42
C ARG A 137 -18.79 8.23 -10.41
N ILE A 138 -17.66 7.73 -9.88
CA ILE A 138 -16.81 8.51 -8.98
C ILE A 138 -16.04 9.53 -9.84
N THR A 139 -16.39 10.82 -9.72
CA THR A 139 -15.71 11.92 -10.45
C THR A 139 -14.84 12.79 -9.54
N GLN A 140 -15.01 12.67 -8.22
CA GLN A 140 -14.24 13.43 -7.23
C GLN A 140 -13.95 12.55 -6.02
N GLY A 141 -12.72 12.62 -5.49
CA GLY A 141 -12.33 12.01 -4.22
C GLY A 141 -12.89 12.77 -3.02
N GLY A 142 -13.18 12.05 -1.94
CA GLY A 142 -13.59 12.63 -0.66
C GLY A 142 -12.65 12.29 0.49
N SER A 143 -11.52 11.62 0.20
CA SER A 143 -10.52 11.27 1.20
C SER A 143 -9.51 12.42 1.36
N THR A 144 -9.13 12.71 2.60
CA THR A 144 -8.10 13.69 2.94
C THR A 144 -6.71 13.06 2.90
N ILE A 145 -5.65 13.87 2.92
CA ILE A 145 -4.26 13.40 3.07
C ILE A 145 -4.13 12.55 4.35
N THR A 146 -4.69 12.99 5.47
CA THR A 146 -4.65 12.24 6.74
C THR A 146 -5.39 10.90 6.65
N MET A 147 -6.51 10.81 5.93
CA MET A 147 -7.21 9.56 5.67
C MET A 147 -6.38 8.61 4.78
N GLN A 148 -5.68 9.15 3.78
CA GLN A 148 -4.78 8.35 2.94
C GLN A 148 -3.61 7.80 3.75
N LEU A 149 -2.99 8.62 4.62
CA LEU A 149 -1.96 8.17 5.54
C LEU A 149 -2.47 7.06 6.47
N ALA A 150 -3.65 7.26 7.09
CA ALA A 150 -4.29 6.27 7.94
C ALA A 150 -4.48 4.93 7.23
N ARG A 151 -4.92 4.97 5.98
CA ARG A 151 -5.08 3.78 5.13
C ARG A 151 -3.75 3.09 4.85
N ASN A 152 -2.72 3.86 4.48
CA ASN A 152 -1.44 3.30 4.06
C ASN A 152 -0.68 2.61 5.20
N ILE A 153 -0.82 3.14 6.43
CA ILE A 153 -0.06 2.65 7.60
C ILE A 153 -0.81 1.58 8.38
N TYR A 154 -2.14 1.74 8.59
CA TYR A 154 -2.87 0.95 9.58
C TYR A 154 -3.91 -0.01 9.00
N LEU A 155 -4.20 0.04 7.69
CA LEU A 155 -5.33 -0.68 7.13
C LEU A 155 -4.89 -1.55 5.96
N ASP A 156 -5.57 -2.69 5.83
CA ASP A 156 -5.44 -3.60 4.70
C ASP A 156 -6.09 -3.08 3.41
N THR A 157 -5.99 -3.85 2.33
CA THR A 157 -6.52 -3.50 1.01
C THR A 157 -8.02 -3.79 0.85
N ASN A 158 -8.66 -4.48 1.81
CA ASN A 158 -10.06 -4.87 1.73
C ASN A 158 -11.02 -3.67 1.67
N LYS A 159 -11.83 -3.59 0.61
CA LYS A 159 -12.74 -2.46 0.37
C LYS A 159 -14.11 -2.72 0.99
N ASN A 160 -14.27 -2.41 2.28
CA ASN A 160 -15.57 -2.46 2.96
C ASN A 160 -15.88 -1.14 3.70
N TRP A 161 -17.13 -0.98 4.16
CA TRP A 161 -17.55 0.23 4.85
C TRP A 161 -16.89 0.37 6.24
N GLN A 162 -16.65 -0.74 6.94
CA GLN A 162 -16.01 -0.77 8.26
C GLN A 162 -14.59 -0.18 8.15
N ARG A 163 -13.83 -0.62 7.15
CA ARG A 163 -12.51 -0.07 6.88
C ARG A 163 -12.57 1.44 6.64
N LYS A 164 -13.55 1.92 5.86
CA LYS A 164 -13.66 3.37 5.58
C LYS A 164 -14.03 4.18 6.81
N VAL A 165 -14.87 3.64 7.70
CA VAL A 165 -15.17 4.26 8.99
C VAL A 165 -13.96 4.26 9.92
N LYS A 166 -13.21 3.14 9.98
CA LYS A 166 -11.97 3.03 10.76
C LYS A 166 -10.91 4.01 10.26
N GLU A 167 -10.74 4.13 8.93
CA GLU A 167 -9.86 5.14 8.28
C GLU A 167 -10.18 6.57 8.75
N MET A 168 -11.46 6.93 8.82
CA MET A 168 -11.89 8.25 9.31
C MET A 168 -11.55 8.45 10.79
N PHE A 169 -11.76 7.45 11.65
CA PHE A 169 -11.45 7.53 13.07
C PHE A 169 -9.95 7.59 13.33
N ILE A 170 -9.15 6.80 12.61
CA ILE A 170 -7.69 6.87 12.68
C ILE A 170 -7.22 8.25 12.24
N ALA A 171 -7.74 8.80 11.14
CA ALA A 171 -7.37 10.14 10.67
C ALA A 171 -7.68 11.22 11.71
N MET A 172 -8.83 11.17 12.37
CA MET A 172 -9.18 12.09 13.45
C MET A 172 -8.28 11.92 14.69
N ALA A 173 -7.88 10.69 15.01
CA ALA A 173 -6.97 10.43 16.12
C ALA A 173 -5.54 10.91 15.82
N LEU A 174 -5.06 10.73 14.57
CA LEU A 174 -3.76 11.24 14.11
C LEU A 174 -3.69 12.76 14.25
N GLU A 175 -4.71 13.48 13.82
CA GLU A 175 -4.76 14.96 13.91
C GLU A 175 -4.83 15.50 15.35
N LYS A 176 -5.23 14.66 16.31
CA LYS A 176 -5.14 15.00 17.74
C LYS A 176 -3.76 14.78 18.32
N LYS A 177 -2.97 13.87 17.75
CA LYS A 177 -1.68 13.45 18.27
C LYS A 177 -0.51 14.15 17.59
N TYR A 178 -0.61 14.42 16.30
CA TYR A 178 0.47 14.94 15.47
C TYR A 178 0.10 16.28 14.82
N SER A 179 1.09 17.11 14.59
CA SER A 179 0.89 18.37 13.87
C SER A 179 0.61 18.14 12.37
N LYS A 180 0.11 19.16 11.68
CA LYS A 180 -0.07 19.13 10.22
C LYS A 180 1.24 18.88 9.48
N ASN A 181 2.34 19.40 9.97
CA ASN A 181 3.65 19.21 9.39
C ASN A 181 4.13 17.75 9.59
N ASP A 182 3.96 17.19 10.80
CA ASP A 182 4.26 15.79 11.05
C ASP A 182 3.42 14.86 10.13
N ILE A 183 2.12 15.14 9.98
CA ILE A 183 1.23 14.35 9.12
C ILE A 183 1.64 14.43 7.64
N MET A 184 2.03 15.61 7.16
CA MET A 184 2.53 15.79 5.80
C MET A 184 3.86 15.07 5.59
N GLU A 185 4.79 15.16 6.54
CA GLU A 185 6.05 14.41 6.55
C GLU A 185 5.80 12.92 6.44
N PHE A 186 4.97 12.37 7.33
CA PHE A 186 4.63 10.95 7.33
C PHE A 186 3.96 10.52 6.01
N TYR A 187 3.05 11.33 5.49
CA TYR A 187 2.36 11.04 4.25
C TYR A 187 3.31 10.97 3.06
N LEU A 188 4.15 11.99 2.91
CA LEU A 188 5.07 12.09 1.77
C LEU A 188 6.18 11.01 1.80
N ASN A 189 6.53 10.51 2.97
CA ASN A 189 7.48 9.41 3.11
C ASN A 189 6.87 8.02 2.93
N ASN A 190 5.52 7.89 2.96
CA ASN A 190 4.84 6.58 2.90
C ASN A 190 3.88 6.42 1.72
N VAL A 191 3.69 7.46 0.91
CA VAL A 191 2.79 7.37 -0.24
C VAL A 191 3.45 6.62 -1.39
N TYR A 192 2.66 5.81 -2.10
CA TYR A 192 3.13 4.99 -3.21
C TYR A 192 3.14 5.78 -4.52
N PHE A 193 4.28 5.82 -5.19
CA PHE A 193 4.53 6.52 -6.45
C PHE A 193 4.66 5.60 -7.66
N MET A 194 4.10 4.39 -7.65
CA MET A 194 4.22 3.37 -8.68
C MET A 194 5.64 2.77 -8.80
N ASN A 195 5.78 1.71 -9.55
CA ASN A 195 7.04 1.04 -9.89
C ASN A 195 7.92 0.69 -8.66
N GLY A 196 7.28 0.39 -7.53
CA GLY A 196 7.97 0.01 -6.28
C GLY A 196 8.46 1.18 -5.44
N TYR A 197 8.25 2.44 -5.85
CA TYR A 197 8.73 3.59 -5.09
C TYR A 197 7.73 4.03 -4.03
N TYR A 198 8.14 3.96 -2.77
CA TYR A 198 7.43 4.48 -1.60
C TYR A 198 8.18 5.69 -1.04
N GLY A 199 7.47 6.82 -0.87
CA GLY A 199 8.04 8.08 -0.44
C GLY A 199 8.62 8.92 -1.58
N ILE A 200 8.68 10.23 -1.32
CA ILE A 200 9.05 11.25 -2.32
C ILE A 200 10.50 11.13 -2.77
N GLN A 201 11.43 10.84 -1.84
CA GLN A 201 12.85 10.74 -2.17
C GLN A 201 13.12 9.51 -3.04
N ALA A 202 12.51 8.36 -2.70
CA ALA A 202 12.62 7.16 -3.52
C ALA A 202 12.05 7.37 -4.93
N ALA A 203 10.94 8.11 -5.05
CA ALA A 203 10.36 8.45 -6.35
C ALA A 203 11.28 9.41 -7.14
N CYS A 204 11.90 10.39 -6.47
CA CYS A 204 12.85 11.32 -7.06
C CYS A 204 14.07 10.59 -7.63
N HIS A 205 14.72 9.76 -6.83
CA HIS A 205 15.83 8.93 -7.27
C HIS A 205 15.42 7.97 -8.39
N GLY A 206 14.25 7.33 -8.24
CA GLY A 206 13.79 6.32 -9.19
C GLY A 206 13.42 6.85 -10.56
N TYR A 207 12.84 8.04 -10.65
CA TYR A 207 12.38 8.60 -11.93
C TYR A 207 13.32 9.63 -12.54
N PHE A 208 14.07 10.35 -11.71
CA PHE A 208 14.91 11.46 -12.15
C PHE A 208 16.39 11.32 -11.77
N ASN A 209 16.75 10.33 -10.95
CA ASN A 209 18.11 10.08 -10.50
C ASN A 209 18.78 11.33 -9.90
N CYS A 210 18.03 12.08 -9.08
CA CYS A 210 18.46 13.31 -8.46
C CYS A 210 17.93 13.45 -7.02
N GLU A 211 18.44 14.42 -6.27
CA GLU A 211 17.92 14.75 -4.95
C GLU A 211 16.59 15.51 -5.04
N LEU A 212 15.81 15.46 -3.98
CA LEU A 212 14.51 16.13 -3.91
C LEU A 212 14.61 17.65 -4.09
N SER A 213 15.70 18.26 -3.64
CA SER A 213 16.00 19.70 -3.79
C SER A 213 16.26 20.12 -5.24
N ASP A 214 16.63 19.19 -6.11
CA ASP A 214 17.02 19.46 -7.48
C ASP A 214 15.85 19.43 -8.47
N LEU A 215 14.69 18.95 -7.98
CA LEU A 215 13.48 18.91 -8.80
C LEU A 215 12.95 20.31 -9.10
N ASP A 216 12.71 20.57 -10.37
CA ASP A 216 11.97 21.75 -10.79
C ASP A 216 10.46 21.64 -10.49
N LEU A 217 9.72 22.72 -10.78
CA LEU A 217 8.29 22.80 -10.51
C LEU A 217 7.49 21.80 -11.36
N SER A 218 7.91 21.56 -12.59
CA SER A 218 7.24 20.64 -13.52
C SER A 218 7.40 19.19 -13.07
N GLN A 219 8.62 18.78 -12.75
CA GLN A 219 8.96 17.47 -12.21
C GLN A 219 8.26 17.20 -10.89
N THR A 220 8.27 18.19 -9.97
CA THR A 220 7.54 18.13 -8.71
C THR A 220 6.05 17.88 -8.92
N ALA A 221 5.41 18.66 -9.80
CA ALA A 221 3.99 18.48 -10.11
C ALA A 221 3.70 17.15 -10.82
N PHE A 222 4.65 16.65 -11.62
CA PHE A 222 4.56 15.37 -12.30
C PHE A 222 4.56 14.20 -11.28
N LEU A 223 5.49 14.19 -10.32
CA LEU A 223 5.48 13.19 -9.25
C LEU A 223 4.19 13.27 -8.42
N CYS A 224 3.74 14.47 -8.04
CA CYS A 224 2.51 14.65 -7.28
C CYS A 224 1.23 14.18 -8.03
N ALA A 225 1.30 13.92 -9.32
CA ALA A 225 0.19 13.36 -10.09
C ALA A 225 -0.07 11.87 -9.83
N ILE A 226 0.96 11.11 -9.41
CA ILE A 226 0.94 9.64 -9.37
C ILE A 226 0.04 9.06 -8.26
N PRO A 227 0.11 9.52 -6.99
CA PRO A 227 -0.48 8.83 -5.83
C PRO A 227 -1.99 8.60 -5.88
N ASN A 228 -2.72 9.40 -6.61
CA ASN A 228 -4.19 9.30 -6.71
C ASN A 228 -4.68 7.96 -7.29
N SER A 229 -4.01 7.50 -8.36
CA SER A 229 -4.27 6.23 -9.02
C SER A 229 -2.98 5.76 -9.70
N PRO A 230 -2.04 5.16 -8.96
CA PRO A 230 -0.68 4.91 -9.44
C PRO A 230 -0.62 4.15 -10.76
N THR A 231 -1.44 3.11 -10.95
CA THR A 231 -1.50 2.34 -12.19
C THR A 231 -1.99 3.18 -13.38
N TYR A 232 -2.97 4.08 -13.15
CA TYR A 232 -3.51 4.93 -14.21
C TYR A 232 -2.56 6.08 -14.57
N TYR A 233 -1.84 6.62 -13.57
CA TYR A 233 -0.85 7.68 -13.71
C TYR A 233 0.59 7.12 -13.66
N ASP A 234 0.81 5.93 -14.21
CA ASP A 234 2.14 5.33 -14.30
C ASP A 234 3.04 6.19 -15.21
N PRO A 235 4.14 6.75 -14.67
CA PRO A 235 5.01 7.65 -15.42
C PRO A 235 5.73 6.98 -16.61
N ILE A 236 5.86 5.67 -16.56
CA ILE A 236 6.55 4.88 -17.60
C ILE A 236 5.54 4.45 -18.67
N ASN A 237 4.46 3.76 -18.26
CA ASN A 237 3.52 3.14 -19.19
C ASN A 237 2.37 4.08 -19.62
N ASN A 238 2.05 5.10 -18.83
CA ASN A 238 0.92 6.01 -19.03
C ASN A 238 1.30 7.48 -18.84
N LYS A 239 2.46 7.88 -19.36
CA LYS A 239 3.07 9.22 -19.19
C LYS A 239 2.11 10.35 -19.54
N ASP A 240 1.30 10.21 -20.59
CA ASP A 240 0.35 11.24 -21.04
C ASP A 240 -0.76 11.51 -20.01
N HIS A 241 -1.21 10.48 -19.30
CA HIS A 241 -2.17 10.64 -18.20
C HIS A 241 -1.53 11.43 -17.05
N THR A 242 -0.28 11.10 -16.72
CA THR A 242 0.47 11.78 -15.66
C THR A 242 0.71 13.24 -16.03
N LEU A 243 1.10 13.53 -17.28
CA LEU A 243 1.25 14.90 -17.79
C LEU A 243 -0.06 15.69 -17.74
N THR A 244 -1.18 15.07 -18.10
CA THR A 244 -2.50 15.70 -18.01
C THR A 244 -2.82 16.11 -16.57
N ARG A 245 -2.52 15.26 -15.60
CA ARG A 245 -2.74 15.55 -14.18
C ARG A 245 -1.72 16.57 -13.63
N ARG A 246 -0.44 16.51 -14.08
CA ARG A 246 0.56 17.55 -13.82
C ARG A 246 0.05 18.93 -14.21
N ASN A 247 -0.48 19.04 -15.41
CA ASN A 247 -1.01 20.30 -15.93
C ASN A 247 -2.20 20.81 -15.09
N LEU A 248 -3.04 19.91 -14.57
CA LEU A 248 -4.11 20.26 -13.64
C LEU A 248 -3.55 20.77 -12.29
N ILE A 249 -2.50 20.16 -11.77
CA ILE A 249 -1.83 20.61 -10.53
C ILE A 249 -1.28 22.01 -10.72
N LEU A 250 -0.50 22.24 -11.77
CA LEU A 250 0.08 23.56 -12.11
C LEU A 250 -1.01 24.63 -12.27
N LYS A 251 -2.12 24.30 -12.94
CA LYS A 251 -3.27 25.20 -13.06
C LYS A 251 -3.88 25.53 -11.68
N ASN A 252 -4.07 24.53 -10.83
CA ASN A 252 -4.58 24.75 -9.48
C ASN A 252 -3.65 25.66 -8.66
N LEU A 253 -2.34 25.44 -8.73
CA LEU A 253 -1.34 26.28 -8.02
C LEU A 253 -1.42 27.74 -8.46
N LYS A 254 -1.57 27.99 -9.77
CA LYS A 254 -1.75 29.33 -10.30
C LYS A 254 -3.06 29.97 -9.81
N GLU A 255 -4.19 29.23 -9.87
CA GLU A 255 -5.49 29.68 -9.38
C GLU A 255 -5.50 29.97 -7.89
N ASP A 256 -4.74 29.21 -7.10
CA ASP A 256 -4.57 29.38 -5.65
C ASP A 256 -3.49 30.43 -5.30
N GLY A 257 -2.88 31.10 -6.31
CA GLY A 257 -1.86 32.17 -6.13
C GLY A 257 -0.54 31.66 -5.54
N LYS A 258 -0.22 30.38 -5.70
CA LYS A 258 1.00 29.74 -5.21
C LYS A 258 2.17 29.86 -6.18
N ILE A 259 1.88 30.05 -7.45
CA ILE A 259 2.84 30.31 -8.53
C ILE A 259 2.33 31.46 -9.41
N THR A 260 3.24 32.14 -10.04
CA THR A 260 2.96 33.22 -10.99
C THR A 260 2.51 32.69 -12.32
N GLN A 261 1.97 33.56 -13.20
CA GLN A 261 1.63 33.21 -14.57
C GLN A 261 2.88 32.75 -15.37
N GLN A 262 4.01 33.42 -15.15
CA GLN A 262 5.27 33.09 -15.82
C GLN A 262 5.81 31.71 -15.41
N GLU A 263 5.80 31.37 -14.11
CA GLU A 263 6.19 30.03 -13.62
C GLU A 263 5.25 28.94 -14.15
N TYR A 264 3.93 29.22 -14.21
CA TYR A 264 2.97 28.30 -14.81
C TYR A 264 3.26 28.03 -16.29
N GLU A 265 3.51 29.07 -17.08
CA GLU A 265 3.80 28.93 -18.51
C GLU A 265 5.13 28.20 -18.78
N ALA A 266 6.14 28.47 -17.96
CA ALA A 266 7.40 27.72 -18.03
C ALA A 266 7.19 26.24 -17.74
N ALA A 267 6.57 25.91 -16.58
CA ALA A 267 6.42 24.54 -16.12
C ALA A 267 5.47 23.69 -17.00
N ILE A 268 4.43 24.28 -17.61
CA ILE A 268 3.50 23.53 -18.47
C ILE A 268 4.11 23.16 -19.83
N ASN A 269 5.03 24.00 -20.34
CA ASN A 269 5.71 23.79 -21.62
C ASN A 269 6.99 22.95 -21.48
N GLU A 270 7.40 22.66 -20.26
CA GLU A 270 8.59 21.86 -19.99
C GLU A 270 8.35 20.39 -20.31
N GLU A 271 9.30 19.81 -21.05
CA GLU A 271 9.29 18.40 -21.40
C GLU A 271 9.83 17.57 -20.22
N ILE A 272 9.04 16.63 -19.74
CA ILE A 272 9.48 15.69 -18.73
C ILE A 272 10.29 14.56 -19.38
N THR A 273 11.56 14.49 -19.06
CA THR A 273 12.44 13.38 -19.40
C THR A 273 12.75 12.56 -18.16
N LEU A 274 12.40 11.28 -18.19
CA LEU A 274 12.75 10.35 -17.11
C LEU A 274 14.24 9.98 -17.25
N ASN A 275 14.97 10.08 -16.16
CA ASN A 275 16.36 9.66 -16.03
C ASN A 275 16.46 8.56 -14.99
N MET A 276 15.90 7.40 -15.33
CA MET A 276 15.89 6.27 -14.40
C MET A 276 17.31 5.71 -14.26
N PRO A 277 17.78 5.45 -13.02
CA PRO A 277 19.02 4.71 -12.84
C PRO A 277 18.92 3.35 -13.52
N GLU A 278 20.03 2.85 -14.06
CA GLU A 278 20.08 1.47 -14.54
C GLU A 278 19.58 0.55 -13.44
N LYS A 279 18.65 -0.35 -13.80
CA LYS A 279 18.17 -1.34 -12.83
C LYS A 279 19.38 -2.12 -12.36
N ASP A 280 19.63 -2.05 -11.07
CA ASP A 280 20.54 -2.95 -10.43
C ASP A 280 19.89 -4.35 -10.39
N ASP A 281 19.99 -5.07 -11.51
CA ASP A 281 19.49 -6.45 -11.64
C ASP A 281 20.33 -7.44 -10.77
N THR A 282 21.21 -6.92 -9.91
CA THR A 282 22.15 -7.71 -9.13
C THR A 282 21.54 -8.34 -7.88
N VAL A 283 20.39 -7.88 -7.40
CA VAL A 283 19.71 -8.59 -6.29
C VAL A 283 18.90 -9.74 -6.87
N LYS A 284 19.59 -10.83 -7.17
CA LYS A 284 18.95 -12.11 -7.49
C LYS A 284 18.76 -12.87 -6.18
N TYR A 285 17.50 -13.04 -5.76
CA TYR A 285 17.19 -13.97 -4.67
C TYR A 285 17.54 -15.38 -5.10
N ASN A 286 18.38 -16.03 -4.31
CA ASN A 286 18.74 -17.42 -4.49
C ASN A 286 17.73 -18.35 -3.79
N TYR A 287 17.99 -19.66 -3.82
CA TYR A 287 17.12 -20.66 -3.20
C TYR A 287 17.12 -20.56 -1.66
N VAL A 288 18.20 -20.10 -1.06
CA VAL A 288 18.31 -19.85 0.39
C VAL A 288 17.38 -18.71 0.78
N ASP A 289 17.45 -17.59 0.07
CA ASP A 289 16.58 -16.43 0.32
C ASP A 289 15.10 -16.81 0.29
N THR A 290 14.68 -17.50 -0.77
CA THR A 290 13.29 -17.92 -0.95
C THR A 290 12.80 -18.78 0.20
N TYR A 291 13.61 -19.74 0.65
CA TYR A 291 13.29 -20.63 1.75
C TYR A 291 13.30 -19.91 3.11
N ALA A 292 14.33 -19.13 3.37
CA ALA A 292 14.48 -18.41 4.63
C ALA A 292 13.36 -17.38 4.83
N TYR A 293 12.97 -16.63 3.79
CA TYR A 293 11.83 -15.71 3.87
C TYR A 293 10.49 -16.43 4.05
N TYR A 294 10.32 -17.59 3.43
CA TYR A 294 9.14 -18.44 3.68
C TYR A 294 9.07 -18.86 5.15
N CYS A 295 10.17 -19.37 5.72
CA CYS A 295 10.23 -19.78 7.12
C CYS A 295 10.02 -18.61 8.08
N ALA A 296 10.65 -17.46 7.83
CA ALA A 296 10.51 -16.26 8.64
C ALA A 296 9.08 -15.70 8.61
N THR A 297 8.42 -15.72 7.44
CA THR A 297 7.01 -15.33 7.32
C THR A 297 6.13 -16.23 8.19
N ARG A 298 6.33 -17.54 8.15
CA ARG A 298 5.56 -18.49 8.98
C ARG A 298 5.83 -18.31 10.48
N ALA A 299 7.06 -18.04 10.88
CA ALA A 299 7.40 -17.72 12.26
C ALA A 299 6.68 -16.45 12.75
N LEU A 300 6.60 -15.43 11.89
CA LEU A 300 5.80 -14.23 12.18
C LEU A 300 4.31 -14.55 12.30
N MET A 301 3.75 -15.43 11.47
CA MET A 301 2.35 -15.87 11.58
C MET A 301 2.09 -16.52 12.94
N GLU A 302 2.98 -17.38 13.42
CA GLU A 302 2.88 -17.99 14.76
C GLU A 302 2.92 -16.93 15.86
N ASN A 303 3.83 -15.97 15.77
CA ASN A 303 3.93 -14.86 16.71
C ASN A 303 2.68 -13.96 16.72
N GLU A 304 2.00 -13.82 15.60
CA GLU A 304 0.71 -13.13 15.48
C GLU A 304 -0.49 -14.02 15.92
N GLY A 305 -0.21 -15.26 16.36
CA GLY A 305 -1.21 -16.18 16.92
C GLY A 305 -1.88 -17.09 15.92
N PHE A 306 -1.40 -17.16 14.67
CA PHE A 306 -1.91 -18.09 13.68
C PHE A 306 -1.53 -19.54 14.05
N LYS A 307 -2.48 -20.45 13.95
CA LYS A 307 -2.28 -21.87 14.25
C LYS A 307 -2.28 -22.67 12.96
N PHE A 308 -1.16 -23.30 12.63
CA PHE A 308 -1.07 -24.17 11.48
C PHE A 308 -1.89 -25.45 11.70
N LYS A 309 -2.66 -25.82 10.66
CA LYS A 309 -3.50 -27.01 10.63
C LYS A 309 -3.13 -27.83 9.37
N TYR A 310 -3.01 -29.15 9.53
CA TYR A 310 -2.56 -30.06 8.47
C TYR A 310 -3.59 -31.13 8.11
N TYR A 311 -4.71 -31.17 8.86
CA TYR A 311 -5.80 -32.11 8.62
C TYR A 311 -7.12 -31.37 8.73
N PHE A 312 -8.03 -31.61 7.81
CA PHE A 312 -9.34 -30.96 7.71
C PHE A 312 -10.44 -32.00 7.70
N ASP A 313 -11.55 -31.69 8.36
CA ASP A 313 -12.71 -32.59 8.42
C ASP A 313 -13.63 -32.44 7.20
N SER A 314 -13.48 -31.37 6.41
CA SER A 314 -14.23 -31.12 5.18
C SER A 314 -13.50 -30.16 4.24
N ASP A 315 -13.86 -30.20 2.93
CA ASP A 315 -13.36 -29.27 1.90
C ASP A 315 -13.73 -27.80 2.19
N ASP A 316 -14.84 -27.55 2.87
CA ASP A 316 -15.24 -26.18 3.21
C ASP A 316 -14.36 -25.61 4.35
N GLU A 317 -14.01 -26.45 5.32
CA GLU A 317 -13.08 -26.08 6.39
C GLU A 317 -11.66 -25.81 5.83
N GLU A 318 -11.20 -26.63 4.88
CA GLU A 318 -9.92 -26.42 4.19
C GLU A 318 -9.91 -25.09 3.45
N LYS A 319 -10.96 -24.75 2.69
CA LYS A 319 -11.08 -23.47 2.00
C LYS A 319 -11.10 -22.25 2.93
N GLU A 320 -11.79 -22.35 4.06
CA GLU A 320 -11.79 -21.28 5.07
C GLU A 320 -10.40 -21.11 5.70
N TYR A 321 -9.72 -22.21 5.95
CA TYR A 321 -8.35 -22.18 6.46
C TYR A 321 -7.39 -21.59 5.44
N ASP A 322 -7.44 -22.00 4.17
CA ASP A 322 -6.60 -21.47 3.09
C ASP A 322 -6.78 -19.96 2.92
N ALA A 323 -8.01 -19.49 2.93
CA ALA A 323 -8.29 -18.05 2.87
C ALA A 323 -7.69 -17.28 4.06
N SER A 324 -7.79 -17.85 5.27
CA SER A 324 -7.20 -17.27 6.48
C SER A 324 -5.67 -17.34 6.47
N TYR A 325 -5.12 -18.44 5.93
CA TYR A 325 -3.67 -18.61 5.75
C TYR A 325 -3.12 -17.57 4.78
N ASP A 326 -3.73 -17.42 3.61
CA ASP A 326 -3.28 -16.48 2.57
C ASP A 326 -3.33 -15.03 3.06
N GLU A 327 -4.37 -14.65 3.81
CA GLU A 327 -4.51 -13.32 4.41
C GLU A 327 -3.38 -13.07 5.44
N MET A 328 -3.18 -14.00 6.36
CA MET A 328 -2.16 -13.88 7.41
C MET A 328 -0.75 -13.95 6.82
N TYR A 329 -0.52 -14.84 5.84
CA TYR A 329 0.77 -14.95 5.16
C TYR A 329 1.14 -13.64 4.44
N SER A 330 0.20 -13.06 3.69
CA SER A 330 0.40 -11.78 2.99
C SER A 330 0.67 -10.64 3.95
N TYR A 331 -0.03 -10.60 5.09
CA TYR A 331 0.18 -9.62 6.15
C TYR A 331 1.59 -9.74 6.77
N CYS A 332 1.99 -10.95 7.16
CA CYS A 332 3.30 -11.19 7.77
C CYS A 332 4.45 -11.02 6.77
N GLN A 333 4.26 -11.43 5.51
CA GLN A 333 5.22 -11.19 4.45
C GLN A 333 5.46 -9.69 4.24
N LYS A 334 4.40 -8.89 4.20
CA LYS A 334 4.52 -7.43 4.13
C LYS A 334 5.33 -6.89 5.31
N LYS A 335 5.05 -7.33 6.54
CA LYS A 335 5.83 -6.96 7.74
C LYS A 335 7.30 -7.36 7.60
N LEU A 336 7.57 -8.58 7.14
CA LEU A 336 8.92 -9.07 6.92
C LEU A 336 9.72 -8.16 5.98
N TYR A 337 9.06 -7.64 4.94
CA TYR A 337 9.70 -6.76 3.95
C TYR A 337 9.77 -5.28 4.39
N SER A 338 9.06 -4.90 5.46
CA SER A 338 8.92 -3.48 5.84
C SER A 338 9.45 -3.10 7.22
N ASP A 339 9.61 -4.07 8.14
CA ASP A 339 9.82 -3.74 9.54
C ASP A 339 11.29 -3.88 10.00
N GLY A 340 12.20 -4.31 9.11
CA GLY A 340 13.63 -4.37 9.36
C GLY A 340 14.03 -5.48 10.33
N TYR A 341 13.54 -6.69 10.08
CA TYR A 341 13.91 -7.86 10.86
C TYR A 341 15.34 -8.29 10.59
N LYS A 342 16.01 -8.81 11.61
CA LYS A 342 17.24 -9.58 11.49
C LYS A 342 16.87 -11.05 11.56
N ILE A 343 17.09 -11.76 10.45
CA ILE A 343 16.69 -13.16 10.27
C ILE A 343 17.95 -14.01 10.34
N TYR A 344 18.15 -14.69 11.44
CA TYR A 344 19.26 -15.61 11.62
C TYR A 344 18.82 -17.00 11.21
N THR A 345 19.58 -17.63 10.32
CA THR A 345 19.32 -18.98 9.79
C THR A 345 20.34 -19.98 10.27
N SER A 346 20.01 -21.24 10.11
CA SER A 346 20.93 -22.39 10.29
C SER A 346 21.75 -22.72 9.03
N ILE A 347 21.66 -21.89 7.99
CA ILE A 347 22.36 -22.13 6.73
C ILE A 347 23.89 -21.96 6.90
N ASP A 348 24.61 -22.97 6.48
CA ASP A 348 26.07 -22.93 6.32
C ASP A 348 26.37 -22.66 4.84
N LEU A 349 26.94 -21.48 4.55
CA LEU A 349 27.24 -21.08 3.18
C LEU A 349 28.25 -21.97 2.47
N THR A 350 29.16 -22.60 3.22
CA THR A 350 30.13 -23.56 2.65
C THR A 350 29.44 -24.84 2.20
N MET A 351 28.57 -25.40 3.06
CA MET A 351 27.76 -26.59 2.71
C MET A 351 26.77 -26.27 1.59
N GLN A 352 26.18 -25.06 1.60
CA GLN A 352 25.30 -24.57 0.55
C GLN A 352 25.98 -24.59 -0.82
N GLN A 353 27.19 -24.05 -0.92
CA GLN A 353 27.96 -24.03 -2.16
C GLN A 353 28.32 -25.43 -2.62
N GLN A 354 28.79 -26.29 -1.69
CA GLN A 354 29.15 -27.70 -2.00
C GLN A 354 27.94 -28.47 -2.53
N LEU A 355 26.73 -28.24 -1.96
CA LEU A 355 25.51 -28.90 -2.40
C LEU A 355 25.11 -28.42 -3.81
N GLN A 356 25.21 -27.12 -4.08
CA GLN A 356 24.95 -26.56 -5.40
C GLN A 356 25.93 -27.11 -6.46
N ASP A 357 27.22 -27.08 -6.17
CA ASP A 357 28.25 -27.58 -7.06
C ASP A 357 28.06 -29.08 -7.38
N SER A 358 27.66 -29.87 -6.39
CA SER A 358 27.40 -31.30 -6.57
C SER A 358 26.22 -31.56 -7.54
N ILE A 359 25.17 -30.76 -7.46
CA ILE A 359 24.02 -30.84 -8.40
C ILE A 359 24.47 -30.44 -9.80
N ASP A 360 25.17 -29.31 -9.93
CA ASP A 360 25.57 -28.76 -11.23
C ASP A 360 26.57 -29.68 -11.94
N LEU A 361 27.53 -30.23 -11.23
CA LEU A 361 28.50 -31.19 -11.77
C LEU A 361 27.85 -32.51 -12.20
N THR A 362 26.85 -32.99 -11.42
CA THR A 362 26.12 -34.24 -11.76
C THR A 362 25.29 -34.08 -13.02
N LEU A 363 24.80 -32.90 -13.29
CA LEU A 363 23.92 -32.61 -14.42
C LEU A 363 24.62 -31.88 -15.58
N LEU A 364 25.97 -31.82 -15.57
CA LEU A 364 26.76 -31.02 -16.53
C LEU A 364 26.47 -31.40 -17.99
N ASP A 365 26.28 -32.68 -18.27
CA ASP A 365 26.05 -33.23 -19.62
C ASP A 365 24.64 -32.91 -20.16
N PHE A 366 23.71 -32.47 -19.32
CA PHE A 366 22.34 -32.16 -19.70
C PHE A 366 22.16 -30.66 -19.95
N THR A 367 22.35 -30.24 -21.19
CA THR A 367 22.40 -28.81 -21.59
C THR A 367 21.11 -28.27 -22.21
N ASP A 368 20.09 -29.11 -22.40
CA ASP A 368 18.81 -28.69 -22.98
C ASP A 368 18.13 -27.62 -22.14
N THR A 369 17.76 -26.51 -22.76
CA THR A 369 17.03 -25.39 -22.13
C THR A 369 15.61 -25.22 -22.72
N THR A 370 14.76 -24.54 -21.96
CA THR A 370 13.50 -23.97 -22.41
C THR A 370 13.73 -22.63 -23.15
N ASP A 371 12.69 -22.05 -23.73
CA ASP A 371 12.78 -20.79 -24.49
C ASP A 371 13.26 -19.59 -23.65
N ASP A 372 13.07 -19.64 -22.32
CA ASP A 372 13.52 -18.64 -21.35
C ASP A 372 14.93 -18.89 -20.81
N GLY A 373 15.66 -19.87 -21.36
CA GLY A 373 17.03 -20.20 -20.94
C GLY A 373 17.13 -21.11 -19.71
N THR A 374 16.01 -21.55 -19.14
CA THR A 374 16.00 -22.45 -17.98
C THR A 374 16.35 -23.88 -18.40
N PHE A 375 17.24 -24.58 -17.69
CA PHE A 375 17.52 -25.99 -17.97
C PHE A 375 16.26 -26.85 -17.82
N LYS A 376 16.00 -27.72 -18.81
CA LYS A 376 14.85 -28.65 -18.79
C LYS A 376 14.95 -29.68 -17.69
N LEU A 377 16.16 -30.24 -17.49
CA LEU A 377 16.43 -31.16 -16.39
C LEU A 377 16.88 -30.38 -15.17
N GLN A 378 16.13 -30.55 -14.09
CA GLN A 378 16.38 -29.89 -12.80
C GLN A 378 16.55 -30.92 -11.70
N SER A 379 17.29 -30.58 -10.66
CA SER A 379 17.39 -31.35 -9.43
C SER A 379 17.27 -30.40 -8.23
N ALA A 380 16.80 -30.94 -7.12
CA ALA A 380 16.71 -30.22 -5.86
C ALA A 380 17.19 -31.10 -4.71
N ALA A 381 17.78 -30.50 -3.71
CA ALA A 381 18.26 -31.19 -2.53
C ALA A 381 18.17 -30.31 -1.27
N THR A 382 18.01 -30.98 -0.13
CA THR A 382 18.05 -30.35 1.20
C THR A 382 19.00 -31.14 2.07
N CYS A 383 19.92 -30.46 2.74
CA CYS A 383 20.80 -31.02 3.75
C CYS A 383 20.27 -30.64 5.13
N ILE A 384 20.06 -31.64 5.98
CA ILE A 384 19.49 -31.48 7.33
C ILE A 384 20.54 -32.02 8.33
N ASP A 385 20.82 -31.22 9.35
CA ASP A 385 21.57 -31.68 10.51
C ASP A 385 20.73 -32.69 11.31
N ASN A 386 21.25 -33.89 11.48
CA ASN A 386 20.52 -34.97 12.13
C ASN A 386 20.40 -34.82 13.65
N ASP A 387 21.23 -34.00 14.25
CA ASP A 387 21.21 -33.79 15.71
C ASP A 387 20.20 -32.67 16.09
N THR A 388 20.11 -31.64 15.26
CA THR A 388 19.23 -30.48 15.51
C THR A 388 17.92 -30.52 14.72
N GLY A 389 17.90 -31.21 13.58
CA GLY A 389 16.79 -31.19 12.62
C GLY A 389 16.74 -29.94 11.75
N GLU A 390 17.74 -29.08 11.83
CA GLU A 390 17.80 -27.83 11.09
C GLU A 390 18.30 -28.01 9.67
N VAL A 391 17.78 -27.20 8.75
CA VAL A 391 18.22 -27.18 7.36
C VAL A 391 19.50 -26.37 7.26
N VAL A 392 20.61 -27.01 6.94
CA VAL A 392 21.93 -26.37 6.82
C VAL A 392 22.29 -25.99 5.39
N ALA A 393 21.66 -26.62 4.39
CA ALA A 393 21.77 -26.21 2.99
C ALA A 393 20.52 -26.61 2.21
N ILE A 394 20.11 -25.79 1.23
CA ILE A 394 18.93 -26.05 0.40
C ILE A 394 19.13 -25.53 -1.03
N VAL A 395 18.98 -26.43 -2.01
CA VAL A 395 19.10 -26.12 -3.43
C VAL A 395 17.81 -26.50 -4.14
N GLY A 396 17.13 -25.54 -4.75
CA GLY A 396 15.85 -25.73 -5.43
C GLY A 396 15.95 -25.98 -6.93
N GLY A 397 17.16 -25.97 -7.50
CA GLY A 397 17.42 -26.15 -8.93
C GLY A 397 18.90 -26.02 -9.26
N ARG A 398 19.24 -26.20 -10.53
CA ARG A 398 20.58 -25.96 -11.06
C ARG A 398 20.93 -24.48 -11.02
N SER A 399 22.23 -24.15 -10.97
CA SER A 399 22.71 -22.80 -11.20
C SER A 399 22.38 -22.38 -12.63
N GLN A 400 21.65 -21.29 -12.73
CA GLN A 400 21.20 -20.75 -14.02
C GLN A 400 20.92 -19.27 -13.88
N ASP A 401 20.95 -18.56 -14.99
CA ASP A 401 20.63 -17.14 -15.04
C ASP A 401 19.09 -16.96 -15.00
N ALA A 402 18.51 -17.31 -13.85
CA ALA A 402 17.07 -17.29 -13.67
C ALA A 402 16.61 -15.99 -12.98
N VAL A 403 15.39 -15.60 -13.27
CA VAL A 403 14.73 -14.47 -12.60
C VAL A 403 14.60 -14.75 -11.10
N SER A 404 14.77 -13.74 -10.27
CA SER A 404 14.50 -13.82 -8.83
C SER A 404 13.16 -14.48 -8.55
N HIS A 405 13.03 -15.21 -7.44
CA HIS A 405 11.84 -15.96 -7.04
C HIS A 405 11.44 -17.13 -7.97
N THR A 406 12.38 -17.76 -8.63
CA THR A 406 12.13 -19.02 -9.33
C THR A 406 11.69 -20.12 -8.37
N LEU A 407 10.94 -21.09 -8.91
CA LEU A 407 10.41 -22.23 -8.16
C LEU A 407 11.52 -22.97 -7.38
N ASN A 408 11.49 -22.91 -6.06
CA ASN A 408 12.34 -23.72 -5.19
C ASN A 408 11.73 -25.11 -5.04
N ARG A 409 12.21 -26.04 -5.85
CA ARG A 409 11.67 -27.41 -5.93
C ARG A 409 11.90 -28.23 -4.68
N ALA A 410 12.81 -27.79 -3.80
CA ALA A 410 13.12 -28.52 -2.57
C ALA A 410 11.96 -28.47 -1.55
N PHE A 411 11.10 -27.42 -1.58
CA PHE A 411 9.96 -27.32 -0.66
C PHE A 411 8.63 -26.91 -1.31
N GLN A 412 8.65 -26.34 -2.53
CA GLN A 412 7.42 -25.89 -3.20
C GLN A 412 6.86 -26.93 -4.18
N SER A 413 7.60 -28.01 -4.46
CA SER A 413 7.20 -29.01 -5.44
C SER A 413 6.72 -30.29 -4.75
N HIS A 414 5.44 -30.59 -4.86
CA HIS A 414 4.85 -31.85 -4.38
C HIS A 414 4.84 -32.86 -5.51
N ARG A 415 5.67 -33.91 -5.38
CA ARG A 415 5.70 -35.05 -6.32
C ARG A 415 5.50 -36.34 -5.58
N GLN A 416 4.85 -37.31 -6.24
CA GLN A 416 4.82 -38.66 -5.71
C GLN A 416 6.26 -39.20 -5.61
N PRO A 417 6.61 -39.92 -4.53
CA PRO A 417 7.92 -40.58 -4.43
C PRO A 417 8.15 -41.43 -5.67
N GLY A 418 9.29 -41.22 -6.31
CA GLY A 418 9.65 -41.98 -7.52
C GLY A 418 9.68 -43.46 -7.23
N ARG A 419 9.19 -44.29 -8.18
CA ARG A 419 9.59 -45.70 -8.23
C ARG A 419 11.08 -45.72 -8.60
N ILE A 420 11.90 -46.28 -7.72
CA ILE A 420 13.29 -46.61 -8.00
C ILE A 420 13.28 -47.74 -9.05
#